data_32d1a2dd3629b28ad27f06e6d9dae301
#
_entry.id   32d1a2dd3629b28ad27f06e6d9dae301
#
_cell.length_a   1.000
_cell.length_b   1.000
_cell.length_c   1.000
_cell.angle_alpha   90.00
_cell.angle_beta   90.00
_cell.angle_gamma   90.00
#
_symmetry.space_group_name_H-M   'P 1'
#
loop_
_entity.id
_entity.type
_entity.pdbx_description
1 polymer ?
#
loop_
_entity_poly.entity_id
_entity_poly.type
_entity_poly.pdbx_seq_one_letter_code
_entity_poly.pdbx_strand_id
1 'polypeptide(L)'
;NIDAIIKIIKQSKDPKVAAEELIKKKWKAGPIEAILKKVGKDSCRPNGLSKDVGLTGKSYKLSKLQAKAILELRLGRLTGLEQENLSNEFNDLIDKILSLQEILDKKDVLNELIASELNEVQNNFGDDRRTDINDTRQDISNEDLIPEETRVLTISRSGYAKTQPLDEYREQRRGGQGKAAAAVKEEDLIQNLYVLSSHAQMLCFTTKGKVFWLKVYEIPVASRTSKGRPLVNMLNLDDEETVSDILPVDEFSDKKYIFMATKKGVTKKTQLSLFAKKYKSGIKAIKLDADDKLIGTAITDGKDEILLASSAGKLIRFHEKKVRSMGRVARGVRGMKIKKGQKIISLMVADHTKEILCVSENGFGKKSSFDDFRAQNRGGKGVIAIKTSERNGDMVSATLVNDTSSIMLISDKGTMIRTSCNQIPTLTRNTQGVKIITPKEGEKIMECVRIDEEDSEDQ
;
A
#
# COMPACT_ATOMS: atom_id res chain seq x y z
N ASN A 1 61.66 8.62 55.22
CA ASN A 1 61.22 7.47 56.02
C ASN A 1 61.94 6.14 55.63
N ILE A 2 62.69 6.12 54.50
CA ILE A 2 63.32 4.91 53.94
C ILE A 2 64.26 4.27 54.96
N ASP A 3 65.19 5.02 55.55
CA ASP A 3 66.15 4.50 56.48
C ASP A 3 65.48 3.91 57.71
N ALA A 4 64.43 4.57 58.20
CA ALA A 4 63.67 4.11 59.34
C ALA A 4 62.88 2.82 59.05
N ILE A 5 62.43 2.61 57.85
CA ILE A 5 61.76 1.39 57.36
C ILE A 5 62.79 0.28 57.25
N ILE A 6 63.91 0.52 56.60
CA ILE A 6 65.01 -0.46 56.46
C ILE A 6 65.50 -0.92 57.83
N LYS A 7 65.64 -0.01 58.79
CA LYS A 7 66.06 -0.31 60.15
C LYS A 7 65.09 -1.29 60.84
N ILE A 8 63.80 -1.06 60.72
CA ILE A 8 62.76 -1.94 61.27
C ILE A 8 62.84 -3.30 60.62
N ILE A 9 62.93 -3.34 59.28
CA ILE A 9 63.03 -4.66 58.56
C ILE A 9 64.23 -5.47 59.00
N LYS A 10 65.44 -4.82 59.15
CA LYS A 10 66.64 -5.46 59.55
C LYS A 10 66.62 -5.95 60.98
N GLN A 11 65.87 -5.31 61.86
CA GLN A 11 65.79 -5.62 63.30
C GLN A 11 64.68 -6.65 63.60
N SER A 12 63.76 -6.88 62.70
CA SER A 12 62.67 -7.85 62.86
C SER A 12 63.14 -9.29 62.61
N LYS A 13 62.63 -10.23 63.38
CA LYS A 13 62.98 -11.69 63.28
C LYS A 13 62.37 -12.38 62.07
N ASP A 14 61.20 -11.90 61.62
CA ASP A 14 60.48 -12.42 60.45
C ASP A 14 59.64 -11.29 59.74
N PRO A 15 59.21 -11.50 58.53
CA PRO A 15 58.44 -10.50 57.77
C PRO A 15 57.09 -10.16 58.40
N LYS A 16 56.47 -11.04 59.19
CA LYS A 16 55.21 -10.77 59.89
C LYS A 16 55.37 -9.75 61.00
N VAL A 17 56.39 -9.94 61.78
CA VAL A 17 56.77 -8.99 62.88
C VAL A 17 57.13 -7.63 62.26
N ALA A 18 57.92 -7.64 61.21
CA ALA A 18 58.20 -6.38 60.46
C ALA A 18 56.95 -5.63 59.99
N ALA A 19 56.01 -6.37 59.43
CA ALA A 19 54.74 -5.76 58.96
C ALA A 19 53.94 -5.17 60.13
N GLU A 20 53.85 -5.85 61.26
CA GLU A 20 53.14 -5.36 62.47
C GLU A 20 53.77 -4.08 63.03
N GLU A 21 55.09 -4.05 63.08
CA GLU A 21 55.77 -2.86 63.53
C GLU A 21 55.62 -1.67 62.58
N LEU A 22 55.66 -1.91 61.30
CA LEU A 22 55.41 -0.88 60.30
C LEU A 22 53.96 -0.28 60.39
N ILE A 23 53.01 -1.10 60.75
CA ILE A 23 51.61 -0.68 60.93
C ILE A 23 51.42 0.09 62.27
N LYS A 24 52.07 -0.32 63.31
CA LYS A 24 51.97 0.32 64.66
C LYS A 24 52.57 1.74 64.64
N LYS A 25 53.60 1.95 63.85
CA LYS A 25 54.37 3.20 63.85
C LYS A 25 53.64 4.25 63.09
N LYS A 26 53.66 5.50 63.59
CA LYS A 26 53.18 6.70 62.86
C LYS A 26 54.31 7.29 62.03
N TRP A 27 54.10 7.44 60.78
CA TRP A 27 55.09 7.95 59.80
C TRP A 27 54.91 9.42 59.53
N LYS A 28 55.96 10.13 59.15
CA LYS A 28 55.82 11.53 58.62
C LYS A 28 55.23 11.45 57.22
N ALA A 29 54.19 12.18 56.96
CA ALA A 29 53.50 12.15 55.70
C ALA A 29 54.30 12.72 54.50
N GLY A 30 55.30 13.56 54.78
CA GLY A 30 56.19 14.12 53.78
C GLY A 30 55.41 14.91 52.66
N PRO A 31 55.89 14.82 51.39
CA PRO A 31 55.27 15.54 50.26
C PRO A 31 53.78 15.21 50.02
N ILE A 32 53.40 13.98 50.40
CA ILE A 32 52.02 13.48 50.22
C ILE A 32 50.99 14.31 51.02
N GLU A 33 51.41 14.89 52.17
CA GLU A 33 50.52 15.73 52.95
C GLU A 33 49.99 16.96 52.18
N ALA A 34 50.88 17.65 51.47
CA ALA A 34 50.50 18.81 50.69
C ALA A 34 49.55 18.49 49.52
N ILE A 35 49.78 17.32 48.92
CA ILE A 35 48.98 16.88 47.77
C ILE A 35 47.58 16.41 48.21
N LEU A 36 47.51 15.54 49.24
CA LEU A 36 46.23 15.08 49.79
C LEU A 36 45.37 16.22 50.38
N LYS A 37 46.00 17.33 50.85
CA LYS A 37 45.27 18.50 51.27
C LYS A 37 44.61 19.26 50.11
N LYS A 38 45.20 19.26 48.91
CA LYS A 38 44.63 19.92 47.72
C LYS A 38 43.32 19.26 47.27
N VAL A 39 43.23 17.95 47.31
CA VAL A 39 42.06 17.18 46.82
C VAL A 39 41.04 16.88 47.94
N GLY A 40 41.43 17.09 49.18
CA GLY A 40 40.65 16.64 50.32
C GLY A 40 40.99 15.16 50.70
N LYS A 41 41.42 14.98 51.93
CA LYS A 41 41.88 13.66 52.43
C LYS A 41 40.83 12.55 52.37
N ASP A 42 39.57 12.90 52.32
CA ASP A 42 38.46 11.93 52.28
C ASP A 42 38.07 11.59 50.85
N SER A 43 38.30 12.50 49.88
CA SER A 43 37.97 12.27 48.46
C SER A 43 38.86 11.23 47.78
N CYS A 44 40.14 11.10 48.26
CA CYS A 44 41.09 10.12 47.71
C CYS A 44 41.17 8.86 48.56
N ARG A 45 40.22 8.67 49.49
CA ARG A 45 40.24 7.49 50.37
C ARG A 45 39.58 6.28 49.70
N PRO A 46 40.29 5.15 49.59
CA PRO A 46 39.68 3.94 49.03
C PRO A 46 38.50 3.48 49.87
N ASN A 47 37.43 3.03 49.16
CA ASN A 47 36.26 2.43 49.80
C ASN A 47 36.66 1.22 50.65
N GLY A 48 36.17 1.14 51.91
CA GLY A 48 36.45 0.03 52.82
C GLY A 48 37.75 0.21 53.66
N LEU A 49 38.52 1.30 53.48
CA LEU A 49 39.68 1.53 54.31
C LEU A 49 39.25 2.09 55.69
N SER A 50 39.73 1.43 56.79
CA SER A 50 39.42 1.86 58.17
C SER A 50 39.81 3.31 58.43
N LYS A 51 38.99 4.08 59.17
CA LYS A 51 39.21 5.51 59.46
C LYS A 51 40.50 5.85 60.23
N ASP A 52 41.08 4.85 60.91
CA ASP A 52 42.31 5.00 61.67
C ASP A 52 43.62 4.79 60.87
N VAL A 53 43.49 4.44 59.58
CA VAL A 53 44.59 4.22 58.63
C VAL A 53 44.66 5.38 57.65
N GLY A 54 45.83 5.70 57.12
CA GLY A 54 46.07 6.82 56.20
C GLY A 54 46.53 8.10 56.92
N LEU A 55 46.24 9.28 56.34
CA LEU A 55 46.65 10.54 56.89
C LEU A 55 45.79 10.96 58.09
N THR A 56 46.38 10.97 59.26
CA THR A 56 45.77 11.39 60.53
C THR A 56 46.52 12.63 61.07
N GLY A 57 45.97 13.80 60.82
CA GLY A 57 46.69 15.04 61.16
C GLY A 57 47.96 15.21 60.31
N LYS A 58 49.13 15.35 60.97
CA LYS A 58 50.46 15.45 60.35
C LYS A 58 51.18 14.09 60.20
N SER A 59 50.56 12.99 60.58
CA SER A 59 51.17 11.66 60.54
C SER A 59 50.36 10.73 59.65
N TYR A 60 51.07 9.76 59.05
CA TYR A 60 50.49 8.75 58.18
C TYR A 60 50.59 7.39 58.85
N LYS A 61 49.51 6.62 58.89
CA LYS A 61 49.46 5.26 59.39
C LYS A 61 49.25 4.28 58.24
N LEU A 62 50.14 3.29 58.10
CA LEU A 62 50.12 2.30 57.04
C LEU A 62 49.00 1.30 57.23
N SER A 63 48.38 0.89 56.14
CA SER A 63 47.47 -0.27 56.08
C SER A 63 48.26 -1.56 56.03
N LYS A 64 47.59 -2.71 56.31
CA LYS A 64 48.18 -4.06 56.17
C LYS A 64 48.67 -4.30 54.72
N LEU A 65 47.93 -3.89 53.75
CA LEU A 65 48.30 -4.02 52.34
C LEU A 65 49.53 -3.17 51.99
N GLN A 66 49.60 -1.95 52.48
CA GLN A 66 50.76 -1.08 52.28
C GLN A 66 52.01 -1.61 52.95
N ALA A 67 51.90 -2.12 54.21
CA ALA A 67 53.02 -2.71 54.88
C ALA A 67 53.56 -3.99 54.16
N LYS A 68 52.65 -4.80 53.60
CA LYS A 68 53.05 -5.96 52.81
C LYS A 68 53.72 -5.53 51.49
N ALA A 69 53.17 -4.54 50.79
CA ALA A 69 53.77 -4.01 49.59
C ALA A 69 55.16 -3.43 49.78
N ILE A 70 55.37 -2.75 50.92
CA ILE A 70 56.71 -2.23 51.32
C ILE A 70 57.71 -3.37 51.52
N LEU A 71 57.34 -4.48 52.16
CA LEU A 71 58.22 -5.64 52.37
C LEU A 71 58.56 -6.37 51.06
N GLU A 72 57.67 -6.33 50.08
CA GLU A 72 57.82 -6.92 48.73
C GLU A 72 58.56 -6.01 47.77
N LEU A 73 58.84 -4.72 48.16
CA LEU A 73 59.46 -3.74 47.30
C LEU A 73 60.92 -4.08 46.97
N ARG A 74 61.24 -4.14 45.68
CA ARG A 74 62.62 -4.35 45.22
C ARG A 74 63.47 -3.09 45.45
N LEU A 75 64.70 -3.25 45.89
CA LEU A 75 65.62 -2.14 46.13
C LEU A 75 65.81 -1.21 44.94
N GLY A 76 65.77 -1.73 43.70
CA GLY A 76 65.89 -0.91 42.48
C GLY A 76 64.75 0.10 42.27
N ARG A 77 63.59 -0.10 42.94
CA ARG A 77 62.49 0.88 42.90
C ARG A 77 62.66 2.05 43.91
N LEU A 78 63.74 2.05 44.62
CA LEU A 78 64.06 3.15 45.57
C LEU A 78 64.98 4.21 44.97
N THR A 79 65.28 4.10 43.65
CA THR A 79 66.13 5.09 42.95
C THR A 79 65.43 6.43 42.80
N GLY A 80 66.19 7.51 42.71
CA GLY A 80 65.62 8.84 42.56
C GLY A 80 64.74 9.03 41.34
N LEU A 81 65.11 8.39 40.20
CA LEU A 81 64.33 8.43 38.95
C LEU A 81 62.96 7.78 39.11
N GLU A 82 62.88 6.65 39.77
CA GLU A 82 61.60 5.95 40.04
C GLU A 82 60.73 6.77 41.02
N GLN A 83 61.32 7.45 42.00
CA GLN A 83 60.58 8.33 42.90
C GLN A 83 60.02 9.56 42.17
N GLU A 84 60.74 10.10 41.20
CA GLU A 84 60.29 11.22 40.36
C GLU A 84 59.15 10.79 39.41
N ASN A 85 59.27 9.64 38.72
CA ASN A 85 58.24 9.08 37.91
C ASN A 85 56.95 8.83 38.70
N LEU A 86 57.06 8.20 39.85
CA LEU A 86 55.92 7.96 40.74
C LEU A 86 55.25 9.26 41.23
N SER A 87 56.10 10.31 41.51
CA SER A 87 55.58 11.63 41.90
C SER A 87 54.85 12.30 40.77
N ASN A 88 55.34 12.21 39.52
CA ASN A 88 54.65 12.74 38.33
C ASN A 88 53.37 12.03 38.07
N GLU A 89 53.35 10.68 38.02
CA GLU A 89 52.14 9.88 37.86
C GLU A 89 51.09 10.18 38.93
N PHE A 90 51.53 10.41 40.18
CA PHE A 90 50.63 10.76 41.23
C PHE A 90 50.03 12.16 41.06
N ASN A 91 50.83 13.16 40.62
CA ASN A 91 50.33 14.49 40.32
C ASN A 91 49.33 14.47 39.15
N ASP A 92 49.60 13.71 38.08
CA ASP A 92 48.69 13.57 36.92
C ASP A 92 47.33 12.99 37.34
N LEU A 93 47.38 11.94 38.24
CA LEU A 93 46.15 11.37 38.80
C LEU A 93 45.35 12.37 39.64
N ILE A 94 46.07 13.19 40.47
CA ILE A 94 45.44 14.21 41.27
C ILE A 94 44.78 15.29 40.40
N ASP A 95 45.45 15.78 39.34
CA ASP A 95 44.88 16.73 38.41
C ASP A 95 43.68 16.20 37.69
N LYS A 96 43.70 14.92 37.31
CA LYS A 96 42.55 14.21 36.73
C LYS A 96 41.38 14.08 37.73
N ILE A 97 41.65 13.76 39.00
CA ILE A 97 40.62 13.72 40.06
C ILE A 97 40.00 15.11 40.24
N LEU A 98 40.80 16.17 40.31
CA LEU A 98 40.30 17.52 40.46
C LEU A 98 39.42 17.95 39.28
N SER A 99 39.83 17.65 38.02
CA SER A 99 39.04 17.94 36.86
C SER A 99 37.69 17.18 36.82
N LEU A 100 37.70 15.92 37.22
CA LEU A 100 36.46 15.12 37.30
C LEU A 100 35.54 15.59 38.46
N GLN A 101 36.12 16.03 39.60
CA GLN A 101 35.34 16.62 40.68
C GLN A 101 34.71 17.96 40.24
N GLU A 102 35.45 18.79 39.51
CA GLU A 102 34.93 20.04 38.98
C GLU A 102 33.70 19.80 38.06
N ILE A 103 33.73 18.76 37.22
CA ILE A 103 32.60 18.38 36.35
C ILE A 103 31.39 17.95 37.21
N LEU A 104 31.63 17.25 38.33
CA LEU A 104 30.55 16.79 39.22
C LEU A 104 29.95 17.91 40.08
N ASP A 105 30.81 18.85 40.54
CA ASP A 105 30.40 19.91 41.44
C ASP A 105 29.82 21.13 40.74
N LYS A 106 30.26 21.42 39.49
CA LYS A 106 29.84 22.57 38.70
C LYS A 106 28.99 22.16 37.52
N LYS A 107 27.69 22.47 37.60
CA LYS A 107 26.73 22.17 36.55
C LYS A 107 27.07 22.77 35.19
N ASP A 108 27.69 23.95 35.20
CA ASP A 108 28.07 24.65 33.96
C ASP A 108 29.20 23.89 33.24
N VAL A 109 30.20 23.41 33.95
CA VAL A 109 31.30 22.61 33.41
C VAL A 109 30.78 21.28 32.85
N LEU A 110 29.82 20.64 33.53
CA LEU A 110 29.15 19.42 33.04
C LEU A 110 28.40 19.70 31.73
N ASN A 111 27.67 20.81 31.66
CA ASN A 111 26.93 21.19 30.44
C ASN A 111 27.89 21.49 29.27
N GLU A 112 29.02 22.17 29.53
CA GLU A 112 30.05 22.42 28.51
C GLU A 112 30.67 21.11 28.00
N LEU A 113 30.94 20.17 28.88
CA LEU A 113 31.45 18.86 28.48
C LEU A 113 30.44 18.12 27.60
N ILE A 114 29.17 18.05 28.02
CA ILE A 114 28.09 17.42 27.22
C ILE A 114 27.98 18.10 25.87
N ALA A 115 28.00 19.43 25.80
CA ALA A 115 27.93 20.16 24.54
C ALA A 115 29.14 19.86 23.64
N SER A 116 30.33 19.73 24.19
CA SER A 116 31.54 19.36 23.46
C SER A 116 31.45 17.96 22.87
N GLU A 117 31.01 16.96 23.66
CA GLU A 117 30.85 15.57 23.21
C GLU A 117 29.76 15.46 22.13
N LEU A 118 28.63 16.18 22.29
CA LEU A 118 27.56 16.21 21.26
C LEU A 118 28.04 16.85 19.97
N ASN A 119 28.84 17.92 20.03
CA ASN A 119 29.42 18.52 18.84
C ASN A 119 30.41 17.59 18.15
N GLU A 120 31.20 16.84 18.91
CA GLU A 120 32.08 15.83 18.31
C GLU A 120 31.29 14.72 17.59
N VAL A 121 30.21 14.22 18.20
CA VAL A 121 29.31 13.25 17.54
C VAL A 121 28.69 13.87 16.30
N GLN A 122 28.23 15.11 16.36
CA GLN A 122 27.67 15.81 15.21
C GLN A 122 28.70 15.95 14.06
N ASN A 123 29.93 16.31 14.37
CA ASN A 123 30.99 16.48 13.37
C ASN A 123 31.39 15.15 12.71
N ASN A 124 31.36 14.05 13.47
CA ASN A 124 31.77 12.74 12.98
C ASN A 124 30.66 11.97 12.28
N PHE A 125 29.40 12.17 12.65
CA PHE A 125 28.25 11.38 12.21
C PHE A 125 27.06 12.20 11.70
N GLY A 126 27.14 13.53 11.75
CA GLY A 126 26.07 14.39 11.27
C GLY A 126 25.96 14.34 9.74
N ASP A 127 24.75 14.20 9.25
CA ASP A 127 24.41 14.33 7.84
C ASP A 127 23.43 15.49 7.63
N ASP A 128 23.34 15.95 6.38
CA ASP A 128 22.43 17.00 6.02
C ASP A 128 20.98 16.54 6.13
N ARG A 129 20.11 17.45 6.48
CA ARG A 129 18.68 17.17 6.55
C ARG A 129 18.16 16.78 5.17
N ARG A 130 17.53 15.60 5.07
CA ARG A 130 16.96 15.05 3.82
C ARG A 130 15.54 15.54 3.53
N THR A 131 14.90 16.21 4.47
CA THR A 131 13.52 16.70 4.33
C THR A 131 13.49 18.21 4.34
N ASP A 132 12.70 18.81 3.46
CA ASP A 132 12.46 20.24 3.45
C ASP A 132 11.51 20.67 4.57
N ILE A 133 11.76 21.83 5.17
CA ILE A 133 10.82 22.46 6.09
C ILE A 133 9.93 23.37 5.26
N ASN A 134 8.65 23.04 5.18
CA ASN A 134 7.67 23.83 4.44
C ASN A 134 6.79 24.57 5.46
N ASP A 135 6.71 25.90 5.36
CA ASP A 135 5.89 26.75 6.24
C ASP A 135 4.39 26.69 5.90
N THR A 136 4.03 26.02 4.78
CA THR A 136 2.63 25.79 4.43
C THR A 136 2.04 24.68 5.29
N ARG A 137 1.08 25.03 6.15
CA ARG A 137 0.20 24.05 6.81
C ARG A 137 -0.67 23.37 5.74
N GLN A 138 -0.14 22.37 5.09
CA GLN A 138 -0.97 21.39 4.38
C GLN A 138 -1.31 20.29 5.37
N ASP A 139 -2.61 20.11 5.64
CA ASP A 139 -3.07 18.92 6.35
C ASP A 139 -2.68 17.72 5.49
N ILE A 140 -1.68 16.97 5.94
CA ILE A 140 -1.25 15.74 5.27
C ILE A 140 -2.43 14.79 5.28
N SER A 141 -2.99 14.51 4.12
CA SER A 141 -4.03 13.49 3.96
C SER A 141 -3.40 12.09 3.99
N ASN A 142 -4.19 11.08 4.32
CA ASN A 142 -3.73 9.69 4.23
C ASN A 142 -3.28 9.33 2.80
N GLU A 143 -3.79 10.02 1.79
CA GLU A 143 -3.44 9.84 0.38
C GLU A 143 -2.00 10.29 0.09
N ASP A 144 -1.55 11.37 0.73
CA ASP A 144 -0.18 11.90 0.57
C ASP A 144 0.90 10.96 1.14
N LEU A 145 0.52 10.06 2.05
CA LEU A 145 1.40 9.05 2.64
C LEU A 145 1.49 7.76 1.80
N ILE A 146 0.64 7.60 0.80
CA ILE A 146 0.58 6.42 -0.05
C ILE A 146 1.33 6.71 -1.35
N PRO A 147 2.35 5.92 -1.72
CA PRO A 147 3.06 6.13 -2.97
C PRO A 147 2.12 5.96 -4.17
N GLU A 148 2.23 6.87 -5.13
CA GLU A 148 1.54 6.73 -6.40
C GLU A 148 2.27 5.68 -7.25
N GLU A 149 1.59 4.59 -7.52
CA GLU A 149 2.10 3.47 -8.32
C GLU A 149 1.02 2.91 -9.22
N THR A 150 1.42 2.33 -10.34
CA THR A 150 0.47 1.65 -11.23
C THR A 150 0.13 0.27 -10.67
N ARG A 151 -1.17 0.02 -10.49
CA ARG A 151 -1.71 -1.24 -9.95
C ARG A 151 -2.64 -1.91 -10.94
N VAL A 152 -2.59 -3.22 -10.98
CA VAL A 152 -3.57 -4.06 -11.67
C VAL A 152 -4.68 -4.38 -10.69
N LEU A 153 -5.87 -3.84 -10.94
CA LEU A 153 -7.08 -4.15 -10.18
C LEU A 153 -7.84 -5.28 -10.89
N THR A 154 -8.11 -6.34 -10.15
CA THR A 154 -8.96 -7.43 -10.61
C THR A 154 -10.21 -7.53 -9.77
N ILE A 155 -11.35 -7.69 -10.44
CA ILE A 155 -12.66 -7.86 -9.80
C ILE A 155 -13.26 -9.16 -10.30
N SER A 156 -13.61 -10.04 -9.37
CA SER A 156 -14.23 -11.31 -9.68
C SER A 156 -15.74 -11.18 -9.83
N ARG A 157 -16.35 -12.17 -10.46
CA ARG A 157 -17.81 -12.26 -10.64
C ARG A 157 -18.58 -12.28 -9.32
N SER A 158 -18.04 -12.90 -8.29
CA SER A 158 -18.59 -12.90 -6.92
C SER A 158 -18.41 -11.57 -6.19
N GLY A 159 -17.82 -10.56 -6.85
CA GLY A 159 -17.60 -9.22 -6.28
C GLY A 159 -16.39 -9.12 -5.36
N TYR A 160 -15.42 -10.04 -5.44
CA TYR A 160 -14.14 -9.89 -4.76
C TYR A 160 -13.20 -9.00 -5.57
N ALA A 161 -12.54 -8.08 -4.90
CA ALA A 161 -11.56 -7.18 -5.50
C ALA A 161 -10.21 -7.32 -4.83
N LYS A 162 -9.16 -7.23 -5.63
CA LYS A 162 -7.77 -7.16 -5.18
C LYS A 162 -6.94 -6.31 -6.12
N THR A 163 -5.87 -5.76 -5.60
CA THR A 163 -4.86 -5.05 -6.39
C THR A 163 -3.53 -5.77 -6.34
N GLN A 164 -2.74 -5.61 -7.38
CA GLN A 164 -1.39 -6.14 -7.49
C GLN A 164 -0.50 -5.09 -8.15
N PRO A 165 0.78 -4.96 -7.76
CA PRO A 165 1.73 -4.13 -8.49
C PRO A 165 1.86 -4.62 -9.94
N LEU A 166 1.99 -3.69 -10.88
CA LEU A 166 2.14 -4.04 -12.31
C LEU A 166 3.39 -4.89 -12.53
N ASP A 167 4.44 -4.68 -11.76
CA ASP A 167 5.72 -5.42 -11.87
C ASP A 167 5.59 -6.93 -11.62
N GLU A 168 4.52 -7.39 -10.94
CA GLU A 168 4.24 -8.82 -10.81
C GLU A 168 3.78 -9.46 -12.12
N TYR A 169 3.32 -8.66 -13.10
CA TYR A 169 2.92 -9.05 -14.45
C TYR A 169 4.07 -8.81 -15.44
N ARG A 170 5.23 -9.46 -15.21
CA ARG A 170 6.39 -9.35 -16.12
C ARG A 170 6.02 -9.85 -17.51
N GLU A 171 6.45 -9.10 -18.53
CA GLU A 171 6.38 -9.51 -19.92
C GLU A 171 6.99 -10.90 -20.11
N GLN A 172 6.30 -11.77 -20.80
CA GLN A 172 6.83 -13.08 -21.20
C GLN A 172 7.15 -13.05 -22.70
N ARG A 173 8.36 -13.51 -23.07
CA ARG A 173 8.73 -13.67 -24.48
C ARG A 173 7.79 -14.61 -25.21
N ARG A 174 7.63 -14.44 -26.52
CA ARG A 174 6.85 -15.32 -27.41
C ARG A 174 7.14 -16.80 -27.10
N GLY A 175 6.08 -17.59 -26.87
CA GLY A 175 6.18 -19.02 -26.53
C GLY A 175 6.17 -19.35 -25.03
N GLY A 176 6.10 -18.34 -24.15
CA GLY A 176 5.92 -18.56 -22.71
C GLY A 176 4.52 -19.07 -22.37
N GLN A 177 4.41 -20.00 -21.42
CA GLN A 177 3.11 -20.36 -20.83
C GLN A 177 2.59 -19.20 -20.00
N GLY A 178 1.43 -18.65 -20.35
CA GLY A 178 0.76 -17.59 -19.58
C GLY A 178 0.61 -18.01 -18.12
N LYS A 179 0.83 -17.08 -17.19
CA LYS A 179 0.58 -17.31 -15.78
C LYS A 179 -0.89 -16.98 -15.49
N ALA A 180 -1.59 -17.84 -14.76
CA ALA A 180 -2.95 -17.56 -14.32
C ALA A 180 -2.96 -16.28 -13.45
N ALA A 181 -3.82 -15.32 -13.77
CA ALA A 181 -3.99 -14.09 -12.99
C ALA A 181 -4.58 -14.32 -11.59
N ALA A 182 -5.20 -15.49 -11.39
CA ALA A 182 -5.64 -15.99 -10.10
C ALA A 182 -5.60 -17.53 -10.12
N ALA A 183 -5.17 -18.17 -9.02
CA ALA A 183 -5.50 -19.58 -8.81
C ALA A 183 -6.97 -19.61 -8.38
N VAL A 184 -7.84 -19.69 -9.36
CA VAL A 184 -9.27 -19.79 -9.14
C VAL A 184 -9.57 -21.25 -8.84
N LYS A 185 -10.10 -21.53 -7.66
CA LYS A 185 -11.01 -22.68 -7.53
C LYS A 185 -12.08 -22.44 -8.59
N GLU A 186 -12.47 -23.43 -9.33
CA GLU A 186 -13.28 -23.40 -10.55
C GLU A 186 -14.55 -22.52 -10.57
N GLU A 187 -14.83 -21.75 -9.49
CA GLU A 187 -16.13 -21.10 -9.27
C GLU A 187 -16.12 -19.54 -9.30
N ASP A 188 -14.95 -18.85 -9.22
CA ASP A 188 -14.95 -17.37 -9.14
C ASP A 188 -13.96 -16.71 -10.12
N LEU A 189 -14.51 -16.21 -11.21
CA LEU A 189 -13.77 -15.66 -12.33
C LEU A 189 -13.53 -14.16 -12.24
N ILE A 190 -12.41 -13.72 -12.82
CA ILE A 190 -12.17 -12.32 -13.06
C ILE A 190 -13.16 -11.82 -14.12
N GLN A 191 -14.02 -10.89 -13.71
CA GLN A 191 -14.98 -10.22 -14.58
C GLN A 191 -14.40 -8.95 -15.18
N ASN A 192 -13.66 -8.17 -14.37
CA ASN A 192 -13.06 -6.92 -14.80
C ASN A 192 -11.58 -6.87 -14.39
N LEU A 193 -10.76 -6.34 -15.28
CA LEU A 193 -9.37 -6.04 -15.07
C LEU A 193 -9.12 -4.58 -15.49
N TYR A 194 -8.48 -3.83 -14.59
CA TYR A 194 -8.12 -2.44 -14.85
C TYR A 194 -6.65 -2.22 -14.48
N VAL A 195 -5.93 -1.45 -15.28
CA VAL A 195 -4.60 -0.95 -14.96
C VAL A 195 -4.76 0.53 -14.61
N LEU A 196 -4.54 0.88 -13.35
CA LEU A 196 -4.87 2.19 -12.79
C LEU A 196 -3.79 2.66 -11.82
N SER A 197 -3.67 4.00 -11.64
CA SER A 197 -2.91 4.55 -10.53
C SER A 197 -3.52 4.14 -9.18
N SER A 198 -2.69 3.90 -8.17
CA SER A 198 -3.13 3.66 -6.78
C SER A 198 -4.06 4.76 -6.28
N HIS A 199 -3.89 6.00 -6.74
CA HIS A 199 -4.69 7.18 -6.37
C HIS A 199 -5.95 7.34 -7.22
N ALA A 200 -6.16 6.53 -8.27
CA ALA A 200 -7.34 6.62 -9.11
C ALA A 200 -8.63 6.43 -8.31
N GLN A 201 -9.64 7.23 -8.66
CA GLN A 201 -10.96 7.15 -8.04
C GLN A 201 -11.86 6.24 -8.87
N MET A 202 -12.55 5.33 -8.21
CA MET A 202 -13.56 4.49 -8.84
C MET A 202 -14.97 4.89 -8.39
N LEU A 203 -15.89 4.92 -9.34
CA LEU A 203 -17.32 5.02 -9.09
C LEU A 203 -17.95 3.64 -9.19
N CYS A 204 -18.39 3.09 -8.05
CA CYS A 204 -19.06 1.79 -7.98
C CYS A 204 -20.57 1.99 -8.02
N PHE A 205 -21.18 1.61 -9.15
CA PHE A 205 -22.62 1.70 -9.35
C PHE A 205 -23.31 0.42 -8.89
N THR A 206 -24.47 0.56 -8.26
CA THR A 206 -25.20 -0.58 -7.73
C THR A 206 -26.47 -0.89 -8.54
N THR A 207 -26.94 -2.12 -8.42
CA THR A 207 -28.20 -2.56 -9.04
C THR A 207 -29.43 -1.76 -8.58
N LYS A 208 -29.36 -1.13 -7.39
CA LYS A 208 -30.40 -0.22 -6.86
C LYS A 208 -30.27 1.23 -7.34
N GLY A 209 -29.28 1.51 -8.23
CA GLY A 209 -29.06 2.83 -8.82
C GLY A 209 -28.40 3.85 -7.89
N LYS A 210 -27.67 3.38 -6.88
CA LYS A 210 -26.75 4.20 -6.07
C LYS A 210 -25.35 4.18 -6.70
N VAL A 211 -24.51 5.13 -6.29
CA VAL A 211 -23.08 5.16 -6.58
C VAL A 211 -22.31 5.39 -5.29
N PHE A 212 -21.22 4.67 -5.14
CA PHE A 212 -20.23 4.78 -4.08
C PHE A 212 -18.88 5.13 -4.67
N TRP A 213 -18.01 5.69 -3.85
CA TRP A 213 -16.63 6.03 -4.20
C TRP A 213 -15.67 5.09 -3.51
N LEU A 214 -14.70 4.61 -4.23
CA LEU A 214 -13.64 3.76 -3.71
C LEU A 214 -12.32 4.19 -4.36
N LYS A 215 -11.29 4.38 -3.57
CA LYS A 215 -9.93 4.61 -4.08
C LYS A 215 -9.25 3.27 -4.34
N VAL A 216 -8.40 3.21 -5.36
CA VAL A 216 -7.69 1.96 -5.70
C VAL A 216 -6.81 1.50 -4.54
N TYR A 217 -6.16 2.42 -3.80
CA TYR A 217 -5.34 2.08 -2.63
C TYR A 217 -6.13 1.52 -1.44
N GLU A 218 -7.45 1.74 -1.35
CA GLU A 218 -8.31 1.15 -0.32
C GLU A 218 -8.58 -0.34 -0.55
N ILE A 219 -8.32 -0.82 -1.77
CA ILE A 219 -8.43 -2.24 -2.12
C ILE A 219 -7.15 -2.94 -1.72
N PRO A 220 -7.23 -4.07 -0.97
CA PRO A 220 -6.05 -4.75 -0.47
C PRO A 220 -5.15 -5.24 -1.61
N VAL A 221 -3.84 -5.06 -1.41
CA VAL A 221 -2.83 -5.74 -2.22
C VAL A 221 -2.85 -7.22 -1.82
N ALA A 222 -2.99 -8.10 -2.79
CA ALA A 222 -3.07 -9.53 -2.53
C ALA A 222 -2.36 -10.34 -3.61
N SER A 223 -1.84 -11.51 -3.24
CA SER A 223 -1.14 -12.40 -4.17
C SER A 223 -2.07 -12.90 -5.28
N ARG A 224 -1.49 -13.44 -6.35
CA ARG A 224 -2.25 -14.02 -7.48
C ARG A 224 -3.22 -15.11 -7.04
N THR A 225 -2.86 -15.91 -6.04
CA THR A 225 -3.66 -17.03 -5.55
C THR A 225 -4.74 -16.63 -4.55
N SER A 226 -4.71 -15.42 -4.04
CA SER A 226 -5.69 -14.90 -3.07
C SER A 226 -6.98 -14.50 -3.78
N LYS A 227 -8.14 -14.68 -3.10
CA LYS A 227 -9.44 -14.22 -3.58
C LYS A 227 -9.60 -12.68 -3.51
N GLY A 228 -8.83 -12.00 -2.65
CA GLY A 228 -9.03 -10.58 -2.36
C GLY A 228 -10.13 -10.36 -1.31
N ARG A 229 -10.73 -9.17 -1.32
CA ARG A 229 -11.78 -8.75 -0.37
C ARG A 229 -13.09 -8.48 -1.09
N PRO A 230 -14.25 -8.90 -0.53
CA PRO A 230 -15.55 -8.60 -1.13
C PRO A 230 -15.81 -7.08 -1.17
N LEU A 231 -16.21 -6.55 -2.32
CA LEU A 231 -16.58 -5.14 -2.48
C LEU A 231 -17.71 -4.72 -1.53
N VAL A 232 -18.64 -5.63 -1.23
CA VAL A 232 -19.73 -5.40 -0.27
C VAL A 232 -19.22 -5.05 1.14
N ASN A 233 -18.04 -5.54 1.52
CA ASN A 233 -17.41 -5.23 2.80
C ASN A 233 -16.64 -3.90 2.82
N MET A 234 -16.39 -3.32 1.65
CA MET A 234 -15.70 -2.05 1.48
C MET A 234 -16.69 -0.90 1.22
N LEU A 235 -17.88 -1.23 0.77
CA LEU A 235 -18.96 -0.29 0.47
C LEU A 235 -20.13 -0.55 1.43
N ASN A 236 -20.75 0.53 1.92
CA ASN A 236 -21.94 0.42 2.79
C ASN A 236 -23.18 0.12 1.94
N LEU A 237 -23.29 -1.10 1.43
CA LEU A 237 -24.40 -1.55 0.62
C LEU A 237 -25.59 -1.95 1.50
N ASP A 238 -26.80 -1.72 0.98
CA ASP A 238 -28.04 -2.22 1.60
C ASP A 238 -28.18 -3.73 1.30
N ASP A 239 -29.07 -4.40 2.05
CA ASP A 239 -29.42 -5.80 1.81
C ASP A 239 -29.87 -6.02 0.36
N GLU A 240 -29.41 -7.10 -0.26
CA GLU A 240 -29.64 -7.46 -1.68
C GLU A 240 -29.15 -6.45 -2.71
N GLU A 241 -28.35 -5.46 -2.30
CA GLU A 241 -27.69 -4.53 -3.21
C GLU A 241 -26.35 -5.10 -3.67
N THR A 242 -26.12 -5.14 -4.96
CA THR A 242 -24.88 -5.63 -5.56
C THR A 242 -24.27 -4.57 -6.47
N VAL A 243 -22.96 -4.59 -6.63
CA VAL A 243 -22.29 -3.73 -7.61
C VAL A 243 -22.66 -4.21 -9.01
N SER A 244 -23.17 -3.28 -9.82
CA SER A 244 -23.59 -3.53 -11.21
C SER A 244 -22.47 -3.20 -12.17
N ASP A 245 -21.73 -2.12 -11.89
CA ASP A 245 -20.70 -1.61 -12.79
C ASP A 245 -19.69 -0.74 -12.03
N ILE A 246 -18.47 -0.63 -12.55
CA ILE A 246 -17.40 0.16 -11.96
C ILE A 246 -16.75 1.01 -13.03
N LEU A 247 -16.68 2.31 -12.79
CA LEU A 247 -16.03 3.26 -13.69
C LEU A 247 -14.84 3.91 -13.02
N PRO A 248 -13.62 3.72 -13.52
CA PRO A 248 -12.49 4.52 -13.11
C PRO A 248 -12.65 5.96 -13.59
N VAL A 249 -12.30 6.90 -12.72
CA VAL A 249 -12.40 8.35 -12.99
C VAL A 249 -11.14 9.03 -12.52
N ASP A 250 -10.43 9.64 -13.43
CA ASP A 250 -9.23 10.43 -13.14
C ASP A 250 -9.62 11.85 -12.68
N GLU A 251 -10.56 12.47 -13.40
CA GLU A 251 -10.99 13.85 -13.15
C GLU A 251 -12.50 14.03 -13.32
N PHE A 252 -13.12 14.74 -12.37
CA PHE A 252 -14.55 15.09 -12.41
C PHE A 252 -14.80 16.35 -13.26
N SER A 253 -14.91 16.17 -14.56
CA SER A 253 -15.10 17.26 -15.53
C SER A 253 -16.58 17.54 -15.84
N ASP A 254 -16.92 18.82 -16.04
CA ASP A 254 -18.23 19.25 -16.52
C ASP A 254 -18.49 18.88 -17.99
N LYS A 255 -17.43 18.57 -18.74
CA LYS A 255 -17.50 18.19 -20.15
C LYS A 255 -17.76 16.70 -20.37
N LYS A 256 -17.59 15.88 -19.33
CA LYS A 256 -17.85 14.44 -19.37
C LYS A 256 -19.17 14.12 -18.70
N TYR A 257 -19.78 13.03 -19.10
CA TYR A 257 -21.06 12.57 -18.58
C TYR A 257 -20.99 11.10 -18.20
N ILE A 258 -21.82 10.70 -17.24
CA ILE A 258 -22.12 9.29 -16.98
C ILE A 258 -23.44 8.97 -17.68
N PHE A 259 -23.35 8.09 -18.65
CA PHE A 259 -24.51 7.50 -19.32
C PHE A 259 -24.90 6.20 -18.62
N MET A 260 -26.17 6.01 -18.33
CA MET A 260 -26.71 4.89 -17.56
C MET A 260 -27.83 4.23 -18.33
N ALA A 261 -27.91 2.89 -18.22
CA ALA A 261 -29.02 2.13 -18.81
C ALA A 261 -29.62 1.16 -17.80
N THR A 262 -30.93 0.97 -17.84
CA THR A 262 -31.66 0.06 -16.95
C THR A 262 -32.19 -1.16 -17.68
N LYS A 263 -32.47 -2.21 -16.95
CA LYS A 263 -33.05 -3.47 -17.45
C LYS A 263 -34.33 -3.27 -18.26
N LYS A 264 -35.17 -2.29 -17.87
CA LYS A 264 -36.45 -1.95 -18.58
C LYS A 264 -36.28 -0.97 -19.75
N GLY A 265 -35.04 -0.61 -20.09
CA GLY A 265 -34.73 0.21 -21.27
C GLY A 265 -34.86 1.72 -21.05
N VAL A 266 -34.79 2.16 -19.81
CA VAL A 266 -34.64 3.55 -19.45
C VAL A 266 -33.16 3.93 -19.55
N THR A 267 -32.88 5.14 -20.06
CA THR A 267 -31.52 5.69 -20.14
C THR A 267 -31.47 7.08 -19.51
N LYS A 268 -30.30 7.41 -19.01
CA LYS A 268 -30.05 8.69 -18.35
C LYS A 268 -28.64 9.16 -18.63
N LYS A 269 -28.49 10.48 -18.81
CA LYS A 269 -27.19 11.14 -18.89
C LYS A 269 -27.07 12.18 -17.78
N THR A 270 -25.97 12.13 -17.01
CA THR A 270 -25.71 13.03 -15.89
C THR A 270 -24.27 13.53 -15.97
N GLN A 271 -24.04 14.83 -15.73
CA GLN A 271 -22.68 15.39 -15.72
C GLN A 271 -21.82 14.69 -14.68
N LEU A 272 -20.57 14.39 -15.04
CA LEU A 272 -19.62 13.69 -14.19
C LEU A 272 -19.26 14.51 -12.92
N SER A 273 -19.15 15.83 -13.05
CA SER A 273 -18.89 16.75 -11.93
C SER A 273 -19.91 16.67 -10.80
N LEU A 274 -21.16 16.29 -11.08
CA LEU A 274 -22.18 16.11 -10.05
C LEU A 274 -21.86 14.93 -9.09
N PHE A 275 -20.88 14.11 -9.41
CA PHE A 275 -20.41 13.00 -8.60
C PHE A 275 -19.08 13.29 -7.88
N ALA A 276 -18.56 14.51 -7.98
CA ALA A 276 -17.28 14.89 -7.34
C ALA A 276 -17.35 14.84 -5.80
N LYS A 277 -18.50 15.21 -5.21
CA LYS A 277 -18.66 15.18 -3.75
C LYS A 277 -18.95 13.76 -3.27
N LYS A 278 -18.04 13.25 -2.43
CA LYS A 278 -18.08 11.88 -1.88
C LYS A 278 -19.01 11.80 -0.66
N TYR A 279 -19.74 10.70 -0.56
CA TYR A 279 -20.60 10.38 0.58
C TYR A 279 -20.42 8.91 0.97
N LYS A 280 -20.15 8.65 2.24
CA LYS A 280 -19.93 7.28 2.77
C LYS A 280 -21.14 6.35 2.60
N SER A 281 -22.35 6.90 2.65
CA SER A 281 -23.62 6.16 2.47
C SER A 281 -23.99 5.96 0.99
N GLY A 282 -23.13 6.38 0.06
CA GLY A 282 -23.47 6.46 -1.34
C GLY A 282 -24.54 7.53 -1.65
N ILE A 283 -24.78 7.78 -2.90
CA ILE A 283 -25.86 8.68 -3.36
C ILE A 283 -26.64 8.04 -4.50
N LYS A 284 -27.89 8.45 -4.66
CA LYS A 284 -28.69 8.05 -5.82
C LYS A 284 -28.08 8.62 -7.09
N ALA A 285 -27.75 7.75 -8.03
CA ALA A 285 -27.29 8.09 -9.37
C ALA A 285 -28.45 8.11 -10.37
N ILE A 286 -29.47 7.29 -10.16
CA ILE A 286 -30.70 7.19 -10.94
C ILE A 286 -31.87 6.77 -10.06
N LYS A 287 -33.09 7.32 -10.33
CA LYS A 287 -34.33 6.83 -9.72
C LYS A 287 -34.85 5.67 -10.56
N LEU A 288 -34.87 4.48 -9.99
CA LEU A 288 -35.41 3.27 -10.61
C LEU A 288 -36.87 3.09 -10.31
N ASP A 289 -37.61 2.48 -11.24
CA ASP A 289 -38.97 1.98 -11.00
C ASP A 289 -38.94 0.67 -10.24
N ALA A 290 -40.11 0.26 -9.73
CA ALA A 290 -40.27 -1.06 -9.14
C ALA A 290 -39.81 -2.15 -10.15
N ASP A 291 -39.05 -3.12 -9.66
CA ASP A 291 -38.49 -4.25 -10.43
C ASP A 291 -37.56 -3.87 -11.59
N ASP A 292 -37.09 -2.61 -11.64
CA ASP A 292 -36.04 -2.21 -12.57
C ASP A 292 -34.66 -2.23 -11.90
N LYS A 293 -33.61 -2.49 -12.66
CA LYS A 293 -32.25 -2.55 -12.17
C LYS A 293 -31.34 -1.78 -13.14
N LEU A 294 -30.33 -1.11 -12.62
CA LEU A 294 -29.24 -0.60 -13.41
C LEU A 294 -28.45 -1.77 -13.99
N ILE A 295 -28.13 -1.74 -15.28
CA ILE A 295 -27.44 -2.85 -15.97
C ILE A 295 -26.08 -2.46 -16.53
N GLY A 296 -25.80 -1.16 -16.64
CA GLY A 296 -24.52 -0.69 -17.13
C GLY A 296 -24.42 0.83 -17.09
N THR A 297 -23.18 1.29 -17.04
CA THR A 297 -22.81 2.70 -17.03
C THR A 297 -21.63 2.92 -17.98
N ALA A 298 -21.48 4.13 -18.51
CA ALA A 298 -20.34 4.48 -19.35
C ALA A 298 -20.03 5.97 -19.20
N ILE A 299 -18.76 6.32 -19.33
CA ILE A 299 -18.33 7.72 -19.42
C ILE A 299 -18.43 8.14 -20.90
N THR A 300 -19.05 9.30 -21.15
CA THR A 300 -19.22 9.87 -22.49
C THR A 300 -18.79 11.33 -22.53
N ASP A 301 -18.48 11.83 -23.72
CA ASP A 301 -18.01 13.22 -23.94
C ASP A 301 -19.11 14.21 -24.42
N GLY A 302 -20.35 13.75 -24.51
CA GLY A 302 -21.46 14.56 -25.03
C GLY A 302 -21.67 14.44 -26.54
N LYS A 303 -20.77 13.76 -27.26
CA LYS A 303 -20.83 13.59 -28.73
C LYS A 303 -20.95 12.13 -29.14
N ASP A 304 -20.88 11.21 -28.20
CA ASP A 304 -20.87 9.79 -28.45
C ASP A 304 -22.20 9.23 -28.98
N GLU A 305 -22.13 8.12 -29.65
CA GLU A 305 -23.29 7.30 -30.00
C GLU A 305 -23.39 6.12 -29.01
N ILE A 306 -24.63 5.83 -28.63
CA ILE A 306 -24.95 4.81 -27.65
C ILE A 306 -25.64 3.66 -28.33
N LEU A 307 -25.22 2.45 -27.98
CA LEU A 307 -25.85 1.20 -28.39
C LEU A 307 -26.48 0.51 -27.17
N LEU A 308 -27.74 0.10 -27.34
CA LEU A 308 -28.45 -0.74 -26.35
C LEU A 308 -28.88 -2.02 -27.03
N ALA A 309 -28.56 -3.15 -26.39
CA ALA A 309 -28.95 -4.45 -26.87
C ALA A 309 -30.00 -5.09 -25.94
N SER A 310 -30.97 -5.79 -26.51
CA SER A 310 -32.03 -6.49 -25.78
C SER A 310 -31.93 -8.00 -25.89
N SER A 311 -32.42 -8.73 -24.90
CA SER A 311 -32.46 -10.20 -24.90
C SER A 311 -33.17 -10.79 -26.14
N ALA A 312 -34.07 -10.05 -26.75
CA ALA A 312 -34.76 -10.47 -27.98
C ALA A 312 -33.91 -10.32 -29.26
N GLY A 313 -32.59 -10.22 -29.14
CA GLY A 313 -31.70 -10.11 -30.31
C GLY A 313 -31.78 -8.78 -31.07
N LYS A 314 -32.25 -7.72 -30.42
CA LYS A 314 -32.37 -6.41 -31.08
C LYS A 314 -31.38 -5.41 -30.49
N LEU A 315 -30.90 -4.50 -31.34
CA LEU A 315 -29.97 -3.43 -30.96
C LEU A 315 -30.50 -2.10 -31.51
N ILE A 316 -30.41 -1.05 -30.72
CA ILE A 316 -30.68 0.32 -31.13
C ILE A 316 -29.40 1.14 -30.96
N ARG A 317 -29.07 1.95 -31.99
CA ARG A 317 -27.97 2.91 -31.98
C ARG A 317 -28.57 4.31 -32.12
N PHE A 318 -28.15 5.21 -31.21
CA PHE A 318 -28.58 6.61 -31.23
C PHE A 318 -27.52 7.51 -30.62
N HIS A 319 -27.47 8.77 -31.11
CA HIS A 319 -26.58 9.78 -30.59
C HIS A 319 -27.00 10.22 -29.16
N GLU A 320 -26.07 10.29 -28.22
CA GLU A 320 -26.34 10.65 -26.82
C GLU A 320 -26.98 12.05 -26.66
N LYS A 321 -26.82 12.97 -27.61
CA LYS A 321 -27.53 14.26 -27.63
C LYS A 321 -29.05 14.12 -27.61
N LYS A 322 -29.60 12.98 -28.03
CA LYS A 322 -31.02 12.65 -27.91
C LYS A 322 -31.47 12.42 -26.46
N VAL A 323 -30.51 12.25 -25.53
CA VAL A 323 -30.77 12.16 -24.10
C VAL A 323 -30.26 13.44 -23.46
N ARG A 324 -31.17 14.28 -22.96
CA ARG A 324 -30.79 15.50 -22.24
C ARG A 324 -30.04 15.18 -20.98
N SER A 325 -29.10 16.03 -20.60
CA SER A 325 -28.45 15.93 -19.27
C SER A 325 -29.47 16.19 -18.18
N MET A 326 -29.42 15.37 -17.10
CA MET A 326 -30.37 15.37 -15.99
C MET A 326 -29.63 15.25 -14.65
N GLY A 327 -30.26 15.83 -13.61
CA GLY A 327 -29.74 15.70 -12.24
C GLY A 327 -29.77 14.25 -11.75
N ARG A 328 -29.00 13.94 -10.68
CA ARG A 328 -28.77 12.60 -10.16
C ARG A 328 -30.04 11.81 -9.83
N VAL A 329 -31.03 12.45 -9.21
CA VAL A 329 -32.29 11.79 -8.76
C VAL A 329 -33.37 11.66 -9.86
N ALA A 330 -33.07 12.07 -11.10
CA ALA A 330 -34.01 11.91 -12.18
C ALA A 330 -34.15 10.42 -12.60
N ARG A 331 -35.34 10.04 -13.06
CA ARG A 331 -35.64 8.68 -13.54
C ARG A 331 -34.97 8.38 -14.88
N GLY A 332 -34.78 9.36 -15.73
CA GLY A 332 -34.30 9.17 -17.09
C GLY A 332 -35.43 9.17 -18.13
N VAL A 333 -35.09 8.75 -19.34
CA VAL A 333 -35.98 8.69 -20.47
C VAL A 333 -35.89 7.34 -21.17
N ARG A 334 -36.90 6.96 -21.95
CA ARG A 334 -36.86 5.69 -22.68
C ARG A 334 -35.75 5.70 -23.73
N GLY A 335 -34.79 4.80 -23.59
CA GLY A 335 -33.72 4.54 -24.55
C GLY A 335 -34.14 3.57 -25.63
N MET A 336 -34.73 2.45 -25.25
CA MET A 336 -35.22 1.42 -26.15
C MET A 336 -36.62 0.95 -25.73
N LYS A 337 -37.51 0.65 -26.69
CA LYS A 337 -38.82 0.04 -26.43
C LYS A 337 -38.68 -1.49 -26.48
N ILE A 338 -38.89 -2.15 -25.34
CA ILE A 338 -38.90 -3.62 -25.22
C ILE A 338 -40.30 -4.12 -24.93
N LYS A 339 -40.58 -5.39 -25.23
CA LYS A 339 -41.85 -6.06 -24.90
C LYS A 339 -41.78 -6.61 -23.45
N LYS A 340 -42.95 -6.95 -22.88
CA LYS A 340 -43.03 -7.63 -21.58
C LYS A 340 -42.23 -8.95 -21.64
N GLY A 341 -41.45 -9.24 -20.63
CA GLY A 341 -40.56 -10.40 -20.56
C GLY A 341 -39.18 -10.18 -21.17
N GLN A 342 -38.97 -9.14 -22.01
CA GLN A 342 -37.67 -8.77 -22.54
C GLN A 342 -36.92 -7.83 -21.61
N LYS A 343 -35.59 -7.88 -21.68
CA LYS A 343 -34.69 -7.01 -20.88
C LYS A 343 -33.60 -6.41 -21.78
N ILE A 344 -33.10 -5.24 -21.41
CA ILE A 344 -31.83 -4.75 -21.92
C ILE A 344 -30.73 -5.53 -21.23
N ILE A 345 -29.71 -5.92 -22.01
CA ILE A 345 -28.61 -6.78 -21.57
C ILE A 345 -27.24 -6.11 -21.68
N SER A 346 -27.09 -5.13 -22.60
CA SER A 346 -25.82 -4.44 -22.80
C SER A 346 -26.02 -2.96 -23.13
N LEU A 347 -25.12 -2.14 -22.59
CA LEU A 347 -24.89 -0.75 -22.93
C LEU A 347 -23.46 -0.64 -23.49
N MET A 348 -23.31 -0.03 -24.65
CA MET A 348 -22.00 0.20 -25.27
C MET A 348 -21.92 1.66 -25.75
N VAL A 349 -20.72 2.25 -25.67
CA VAL A 349 -20.37 3.48 -26.36
C VAL A 349 -19.77 3.10 -27.72
N ALA A 350 -20.21 3.73 -28.78
CA ALA A 350 -19.83 3.39 -30.14
C ALA A 350 -18.32 3.58 -30.36
N ASP A 351 -17.73 2.56 -30.95
CA ASP A 351 -16.40 2.60 -31.51
C ASP A 351 -16.47 2.06 -32.94
N HIS A 352 -16.35 2.97 -33.93
CA HIS A 352 -16.51 2.64 -35.33
C HIS A 352 -15.39 1.75 -35.89
N THR A 353 -14.31 1.59 -35.14
CA THR A 353 -13.18 0.70 -35.52
C THR A 353 -13.44 -0.76 -35.15
N LYS A 354 -14.51 -1.02 -34.40
CA LYS A 354 -14.83 -2.34 -33.86
C LYS A 354 -16.09 -2.93 -34.46
N GLU A 355 -16.19 -4.24 -34.41
CA GLU A 355 -17.38 -5.00 -34.79
C GLU A 355 -18.26 -5.30 -33.57
N ILE A 356 -19.54 -5.55 -33.81
CA ILE A 356 -20.48 -5.90 -32.75
C ILE A 356 -20.62 -7.41 -32.70
N LEU A 357 -20.12 -8.01 -31.62
CA LEU A 357 -20.31 -9.42 -31.29
C LEU A 357 -21.62 -9.61 -30.52
N CYS A 358 -22.46 -10.52 -31.00
CA CYS A 358 -23.68 -10.94 -30.32
C CYS A 358 -23.56 -12.43 -29.92
N VAL A 359 -23.92 -12.75 -28.69
CA VAL A 359 -23.89 -14.13 -28.16
C VAL A 359 -25.26 -14.49 -27.57
N SER A 360 -25.70 -15.73 -27.77
CA SER A 360 -26.99 -16.23 -27.29
C SER A 360 -26.86 -17.42 -26.31
N GLU A 361 -27.93 -17.70 -25.56
CA GLU A 361 -27.97 -18.71 -24.48
C GLU A 361 -27.44 -20.07 -24.85
N ASN A 362 -27.74 -20.55 -26.08
CA ASN A 362 -27.38 -21.88 -26.53
C ASN A 362 -26.00 -21.92 -27.21
N GLY A 363 -25.15 -20.92 -26.98
CA GLY A 363 -23.75 -20.83 -27.45
C GLY A 363 -23.61 -20.51 -28.92
N PHE A 364 -24.60 -19.88 -29.55
CA PHE A 364 -24.47 -19.30 -30.85
C PHE A 364 -24.02 -17.85 -30.77
N GLY A 365 -23.26 -17.40 -31.75
CA GLY A 365 -22.87 -16.01 -31.85
C GLY A 365 -22.31 -15.65 -33.21
N LYS A 366 -22.06 -14.37 -33.40
CA LYS A 366 -21.51 -13.81 -34.63
C LYS A 366 -21.00 -12.41 -34.38
N LYS A 367 -20.08 -11.97 -35.21
CA LYS A 367 -19.74 -10.56 -35.38
C LYS A 367 -20.61 -9.95 -36.47
N SER A 368 -20.88 -8.66 -36.42
CA SER A 368 -21.50 -7.89 -37.48
C SER A 368 -20.83 -6.53 -37.60
N SER A 369 -20.72 -6.00 -38.83
CA SER A 369 -20.14 -4.68 -39.04
C SER A 369 -20.95 -3.62 -38.28
N PHE A 370 -20.24 -2.66 -37.70
CA PHE A 370 -20.87 -1.53 -37.04
C PHE A 370 -21.81 -0.76 -37.97
N ASP A 371 -21.50 -0.67 -39.25
CA ASP A 371 -22.28 0.06 -40.27
C ASP A 371 -23.63 -0.60 -40.59
N ASP A 372 -23.80 -1.89 -40.30
CA ASP A 372 -25.08 -2.56 -40.42
C ASP A 372 -26.17 -1.98 -39.50
N PHE A 373 -25.76 -1.21 -38.48
CA PHE A 373 -26.64 -0.64 -37.45
C PHE A 373 -26.82 0.87 -37.66
N ARG A 374 -27.78 1.24 -38.46
CA ARG A 374 -28.09 2.65 -38.70
C ARG A 374 -28.45 3.40 -37.42
N ALA A 375 -28.01 4.66 -37.30
CA ALA A 375 -28.42 5.54 -36.22
C ALA A 375 -29.93 5.81 -36.29
N GLN A 376 -30.59 5.77 -35.12
CA GLN A 376 -32.04 5.93 -34.98
C GLN A 376 -32.37 7.01 -33.93
N ASN A 377 -33.65 7.26 -33.73
CA ASN A 377 -34.10 8.02 -32.57
C ASN A 377 -34.21 7.07 -31.36
N ARG A 378 -33.84 7.58 -30.15
CA ARG A 378 -34.04 6.82 -28.91
C ARG A 378 -35.51 6.43 -28.72
N GLY A 379 -35.77 5.39 -27.96
CA GLY A 379 -37.12 4.92 -27.64
C GLY A 379 -37.75 4.06 -28.73
N GLY A 380 -37.04 3.81 -29.84
CA GLY A 380 -37.44 2.89 -30.91
C GLY A 380 -37.31 1.41 -30.47
N LYS A 381 -37.77 0.51 -31.36
CA LYS A 381 -37.67 -0.95 -31.11
C LYS A 381 -36.30 -1.52 -31.48
N GLY A 382 -35.42 -0.73 -32.09
CA GLY A 382 -34.14 -1.20 -32.63
C GLY A 382 -34.29 -2.08 -33.88
N VAL A 383 -33.16 -2.54 -34.40
CA VAL A 383 -33.05 -3.50 -35.51
C VAL A 383 -32.59 -4.86 -35.00
N ILE A 384 -32.81 -5.92 -35.79
CA ILE A 384 -32.33 -7.26 -35.45
C ILE A 384 -30.81 -7.23 -35.51
N ALA A 385 -30.14 -7.62 -34.42
CA ALA A 385 -28.71 -7.83 -34.33
C ALA A 385 -28.37 -9.31 -34.49
N ILE A 386 -29.15 -10.16 -33.87
CA ILE A 386 -29.11 -11.62 -34.05
C ILE A 386 -30.56 -12.12 -34.08
N LYS A 387 -30.90 -13.03 -34.99
CA LYS A 387 -32.24 -13.63 -35.05
C LYS A 387 -32.36 -14.68 -33.98
N THR A 388 -33.14 -14.45 -32.93
CA THR A 388 -33.41 -15.39 -31.85
C THR A 388 -34.47 -16.40 -32.26
N SER A 389 -34.32 -17.67 -31.85
CA SER A 389 -35.21 -18.80 -32.09
C SER A 389 -35.00 -19.83 -30.98
N GLU A 390 -35.82 -20.89 -30.93
CA GLU A 390 -35.61 -22.01 -30.00
C GLU A 390 -34.23 -22.64 -30.12
N ARG A 391 -33.66 -22.64 -31.34
CA ARG A 391 -32.34 -23.23 -31.63
C ARG A 391 -31.22 -22.52 -30.89
N ASN A 392 -31.18 -21.18 -30.92
CA ASN A 392 -30.08 -20.41 -30.35
C ASN A 392 -30.41 -19.70 -29.00
N GLY A 393 -31.70 -19.68 -28.62
CA GLY A 393 -32.15 -19.05 -27.39
C GLY A 393 -32.15 -17.50 -27.46
N ASP A 394 -32.34 -16.87 -26.30
CA ASP A 394 -32.28 -15.43 -26.17
C ASP A 394 -30.83 -14.92 -26.26
N MET A 395 -30.68 -13.66 -26.72
CA MET A 395 -29.37 -12.99 -26.69
C MET A 395 -28.99 -12.65 -25.24
N VAL A 396 -27.78 -13.05 -24.82
CA VAL A 396 -27.27 -12.84 -23.46
C VAL A 396 -26.25 -11.72 -23.36
N SER A 397 -25.52 -11.45 -24.45
CA SER A 397 -24.51 -10.38 -24.50
C SER A 397 -24.38 -9.79 -25.89
N ALA A 398 -24.08 -8.49 -25.92
CA ALA A 398 -23.56 -7.78 -27.08
C ALA A 398 -22.37 -6.92 -26.64
N THR A 399 -21.25 -7.02 -27.34
CA THR A 399 -20.03 -6.26 -27.02
C THR A 399 -19.28 -5.85 -28.28
N LEU A 400 -18.46 -4.82 -28.16
CA LEU A 400 -17.60 -4.35 -29.25
C LEU A 400 -16.28 -5.11 -29.19
N VAL A 401 -15.87 -5.69 -30.31
CA VAL A 401 -14.66 -6.52 -30.44
C VAL A 401 -13.88 -6.17 -31.69
N ASN A 402 -12.59 -6.44 -31.68
CA ASN A 402 -11.73 -6.51 -32.87
C ASN A 402 -11.21 -7.94 -33.04
N ASP A 403 -10.47 -8.21 -34.10
CA ASP A 403 -9.94 -9.55 -34.36
C ASP A 403 -8.86 -9.99 -33.37
N THR A 404 -8.18 -9.03 -32.69
CA THR A 404 -7.18 -9.32 -31.66
C THR A 404 -7.81 -9.59 -30.29
N SER A 405 -9.08 -9.23 -30.08
CA SER A 405 -9.79 -9.48 -28.84
C SER A 405 -10.05 -10.99 -28.63
N SER A 406 -10.05 -11.40 -27.36
CA SER A 406 -10.55 -12.68 -26.91
C SER A 406 -11.84 -12.47 -26.12
N ILE A 407 -12.72 -13.47 -26.10
CA ILE A 407 -13.91 -13.49 -25.25
C ILE A 407 -13.90 -14.67 -24.30
N MET A 408 -14.48 -14.46 -23.12
CA MET A 408 -14.78 -15.50 -22.16
C MET A 408 -16.29 -15.72 -22.13
N LEU A 409 -16.72 -16.92 -22.45
CA LEU A 409 -18.11 -17.35 -22.35
C LEU A 409 -18.32 -18.13 -21.05
N ILE A 410 -19.37 -17.79 -20.32
CA ILE A 410 -19.63 -18.32 -18.99
C ILE A 410 -21.04 -18.90 -18.95
N SER A 411 -21.17 -20.18 -18.52
CA SER A 411 -22.46 -20.84 -18.36
C SER A 411 -23.07 -20.62 -16.97
N ASP A 412 -24.35 -20.94 -16.82
CA ASP A 412 -25.11 -20.94 -15.55
C ASP A 412 -24.56 -21.94 -14.50
N LYS A 413 -23.84 -22.98 -14.95
CA LYS A 413 -23.19 -23.95 -14.05
C LYS A 413 -21.70 -23.68 -13.84
N GLY A 414 -21.19 -22.51 -14.28
CA GLY A 414 -19.79 -22.10 -14.05
C GLY A 414 -18.81 -22.63 -15.09
N THR A 415 -19.24 -23.35 -16.14
CA THR A 415 -18.37 -23.75 -17.25
C THR A 415 -17.91 -22.51 -18.01
N MET A 416 -16.60 -22.43 -18.31
CA MET A 416 -15.98 -21.32 -18.98
C MET A 416 -15.17 -21.75 -20.18
N ILE A 417 -15.27 -20.97 -21.24
CA ILE A 417 -14.48 -21.18 -22.45
C ILE A 417 -13.98 -19.84 -22.97
N ARG A 418 -12.69 -19.77 -23.22
CA ARG A 418 -12.06 -18.65 -23.92
C ARG A 418 -12.00 -18.95 -25.41
N THR A 419 -12.43 -18.00 -26.23
CA THR A 419 -12.41 -18.09 -27.68
C THR A 419 -11.86 -16.78 -28.25
N SER A 420 -10.97 -16.85 -29.22
CA SER A 420 -10.48 -15.68 -29.93
C SER A 420 -11.53 -15.17 -30.92
N CYS A 421 -11.70 -13.86 -31.02
CA CYS A 421 -12.69 -13.23 -31.88
C CYS A 421 -12.43 -13.44 -33.36
N ASN A 422 -11.19 -13.70 -33.78
CA ASN A 422 -10.84 -14.02 -35.17
C ASN A 422 -11.48 -15.34 -35.69
N GLN A 423 -11.84 -16.26 -34.76
CA GLN A 423 -12.52 -17.53 -35.12
C GLN A 423 -14.03 -17.36 -35.31
N ILE A 424 -14.58 -16.19 -34.97
CA ILE A 424 -16.00 -15.91 -35.08
C ILE A 424 -16.25 -15.16 -36.37
N PRO A 425 -17.11 -15.69 -37.28
CA PRO A 425 -17.33 -15.06 -38.57
C PRO A 425 -18.13 -13.77 -38.43
N THR A 426 -17.80 -12.79 -39.30
CA THR A 426 -18.60 -11.59 -39.51
C THR A 426 -19.74 -11.88 -40.44
N LEU A 427 -20.97 -11.74 -39.97
CA LEU A 427 -22.20 -12.04 -40.69
C LEU A 427 -23.16 -10.87 -40.67
N THR A 428 -24.03 -10.77 -41.67
CA THR A 428 -25.08 -9.76 -41.70
C THR A 428 -25.97 -9.88 -40.45
N ARG A 429 -26.49 -8.75 -39.99
CA ARG A 429 -27.25 -8.62 -38.72
C ARG A 429 -28.45 -9.56 -38.59
N ASN A 430 -29.13 -9.92 -39.71
CA ASN A 430 -30.36 -10.73 -39.69
C ASN A 430 -30.11 -12.22 -39.85
N THR A 431 -29.14 -12.77 -39.12
CA THR A 431 -28.81 -14.23 -39.09
C THR A 431 -28.84 -14.74 -37.67
N GLN A 432 -28.87 -16.07 -37.49
CA GLN A 432 -28.85 -16.73 -36.19
C GLN A 432 -27.45 -16.90 -35.59
N GLY A 433 -26.41 -16.57 -36.38
CA GLY A 433 -25.03 -16.80 -36.01
C GLY A 433 -24.60 -18.28 -36.21
N VAL A 434 -23.36 -18.52 -35.84
CA VAL A 434 -22.75 -19.85 -35.83
C VAL A 434 -22.60 -20.36 -34.39
N LYS A 435 -22.39 -21.65 -34.24
CA LYS A 435 -22.11 -22.23 -32.93
C LYS A 435 -20.66 -21.88 -32.53
N ILE A 436 -20.50 -21.07 -31.49
CA ILE A 436 -19.20 -20.72 -30.93
C ILE A 436 -18.76 -21.74 -29.88
N ILE A 437 -19.76 -22.22 -29.10
CA ILE A 437 -19.54 -23.19 -28.02
C ILE A 437 -20.74 -24.18 -28.03
N THR A 438 -20.49 -25.41 -27.61
CA THR A 438 -21.56 -26.37 -27.27
C THR A 438 -21.65 -26.45 -25.75
N PRO A 439 -22.63 -25.76 -25.10
CA PRO A 439 -22.89 -25.93 -23.68
C PRO A 439 -23.18 -27.39 -23.38
N LYS A 440 -22.86 -27.87 -22.18
CA LYS A 440 -23.27 -29.23 -21.76
C LYS A 440 -24.79 -29.30 -21.67
N GLU A 441 -25.32 -30.55 -21.67
CA GLU A 441 -26.76 -30.76 -21.60
C GLU A 441 -27.38 -30.06 -20.38
N GLY A 442 -28.39 -29.23 -20.62
CA GLY A 442 -29.04 -28.42 -19.60
C GLY A 442 -28.24 -27.22 -19.11
N GLU A 443 -27.13 -26.88 -19.78
CA GLU A 443 -26.41 -25.61 -19.52
C GLU A 443 -26.80 -24.51 -20.52
N LYS A 444 -26.78 -23.27 -20.04
CA LYS A 444 -26.99 -22.07 -20.87
C LYS A 444 -25.86 -21.08 -20.66
N ILE A 445 -25.45 -20.39 -21.70
CA ILE A 445 -24.53 -19.26 -21.58
C ILE A 445 -25.28 -18.12 -20.91
N MET A 446 -24.68 -17.55 -19.88
CA MET A 446 -25.24 -16.45 -19.11
C MET A 446 -24.55 -15.13 -19.38
N GLU A 447 -23.27 -15.18 -19.75
CA GLU A 447 -22.44 -14.00 -19.88
C GLU A 447 -21.33 -14.18 -20.92
N CYS A 448 -20.92 -13.08 -21.54
CA CYS A 448 -19.76 -13.01 -22.41
C CYS A 448 -18.97 -11.76 -22.03
N VAL A 449 -17.75 -11.95 -21.61
CA VAL A 449 -16.83 -10.89 -21.23
C VAL A 449 -15.73 -10.78 -22.27
N ARG A 450 -15.46 -9.55 -22.74
CA ARG A 450 -14.32 -9.27 -23.62
C ARG A 450 -13.04 -9.21 -22.81
N ILE A 451 -12.00 -9.83 -23.32
CA ILE A 451 -10.64 -9.75 -22.83
C ILE A 451 -9.82 -9.12 -23.94
N ASP A 452 -9.33 -7.90 -23.70
CA ASP A 452 -8.34 -7.28 -24.58
C ASP A 452 -6.98 -7.84 -24.21
N GLU A 453 -6.25 -8.39 -25.16
CA GLU A 453 -4.83 -8.63 -25.01
C GLU A 453 -4.15 -7.26 -25.19
N GLU A 454 -3.37 -6.81 -24.21
CA GLU A 454 -2.51 -5.66 -24.42
C GLU A 454 -1.63 -5.95 -25.64
N ASP A 455 -1.74 -5.10 -26.66
CA ASP A 455 -0.81 -5.12 -27.78
C ASP A 455 0.59 -4.92 -27.18
N SER A 456 1.39 -5.97 -27.17
CA SER A 456 2.82 -5.83 -27.04
C SER A 456 3.29 -5.11 -28.31
N GLU A 457 3.33 -3.77 -28.24
CA GLU A 457 4.00 -2.98 -29.26
C GLU A 457 5.44 -3.48 -29.35
N ASP A 458 5.76 -3.98 -30.53
CA ASP A 458 7.12 -4.28 -30.95
C ASP A 458 8.01 -3.04 -30.79
N GLN A 459 8.96 -3.09 -29.89
CA GLN A 459 10.25 -2.40 -30.00
C GLN A 459 11.38 -3.37 -29.75
#